data_f70dc7ab6451c50cf9cdd1b2336e3a05
#
_entry.id   f70dc7ab6451c50cf9cdd1b2336e3a05
#
_cell.length_a   1.000
_cell.length_b   1.000
_cell.length_c   1.000
_cell.angle_alpha   90.00
_cell.angle_beta   90.00
_cell.angle_gamma   90.00
#
_symmetry.space_group_name_H-M   'P 1'
#
loop_
_entity.id
_entity.type
_entity.pdbx_description
1 polymer ?
#
loop_
_entity_poly.entity_id
_entity_poly.type
_entity_poly.pdbx_seq_one_letter_code
_entity_poly.pdbx_strand_id
1 'polypeptide(L)'
;MAFASGNVILTEPKSTLTTDTLHFDKIKQQAYYKTGGKVVRDSSGTITSRIGRYYMENKKYQFVNDVVLVNPEYTLKTNQLDFYSVNGHAYLYGPSTIVGETSTIYCERGFYNTENDTGYFMKNSKINYENRIVEGDSMYFDRKIDFASATNNIKITDTLNNSVAKGHYAEVWKAKDSVFISKRALVITVQDRDSIYMHSDTIRVNGPPESRITRAFYKAKHFKSDLSGKADSIHADHKTGLTKMINLVRFSSNDAFSVKRNPVLWNVGNQMTGDTIHLISNPETEQLDSLLVFNDAFLVSKDTLGDGYSQTKGQRLIGLFKDNKLYNVDIIKNAEVIYFMRNDENELIGINKSKSGSINMQIENNEIVETRFINQVDGDIYPESQFPENARKLRGFVWREDERPKSVEDLFKDDPPLELTVIKGLD
;
A
#
# COMPACT_ATOMS: atom_id res chain seq x y z
N MET A 1 49.63 10.78 -32.79
CA MET A 1 49.16 11.25 -31.48
C MET A 1 49.69 12.65 -31.26
N ALA A 2 48.85 13.60 -30.84
CA ALA A 2 49.26 14.95 -30.45
C ALA A 2 48.88 15.16 -28.98
N PHE A 3 49.57 16.04 -28.25
CA PHE A 3 49.21 16.43 -26.91
C PHE A 3 49.57 17.90 -26.65
N ALA A 4 48.83 18.52 -25.75
CA ALA A 4 49.12 19.82 -25.20
C ALA A 4 49.26 19.69 -23.69
N SER A 5 50.17 20.43 -23.04
CA SER A 5 50.40 20.39 -21.59
C SER A 5 50.65 21.78 -21.02
N GLY A 6 50.39 21.95 -19.74
CA GLY A 6 50.55 23.20 -19.00
C GLY A 6 49.31 24.10 -19.09
N ASN A 7 48.32 23.89 -18.22
CA ASN A 7 47.07 24.69 -18.13
C ASN A 7 46.33 24.82 -19.47
N VAL A 8 46.04 23.70 -20.09
CA VAL A 8 45.36 23.64 -21.40
C VAL A 8 43.91 24.11 -21.27
N ILE A 9 43.51 25.05 -22.09
CA ILE A 9 42.16 25.55 -22.27
C ILE A 9 41.67 25.24 -23.66
N LEU A 10 40.60 24.42 -23.77
CA LEU A 10 39.92 24.14 -25.03
C LEU A 10 38.54 24.76 -25.00
N THR A 11 38.30 25.71 -25.90
CA THR A 11 37.03 26.43 -26.00
C THR A 11 36.26 25.98 -27.23
N GLU A 12 35.02 25.56 -27.02
CA GLU A 12 33.98 25.32 -28.01
C GLU A 12 32.85 26.34 -27.88
N PRO A 13 31.95 26.50 -28.86
CA PRO A 13 30.91 27.54 -28.83
C PRO A 13 30.02 27.52 -27.58
N LYS A 14 29.89 26.38 -26.89
CA LYS A 14 29.00 26.20 -25.71
C LYS A 14 29.68 25.57 -24.51
N SER A 15 30.99 25.30 -24.58
CA SER A 15 31.71 24.67 -23.51
C SER A 15 33.18 25.04 -23.46
N THR A 16 33.74 25.05 -22.26
CA THR A 16 35.17 25.25 -22.03
C THR A 16 35.70 24.11 -21.17
N LEU A 17 36.71 23.39 -21.71
CA LEU A 17 37.47 22.40 -20.96
C LEU A 17 38.76 23.03 -20.45
N THR A 18 39.07 22.82 -19.18
CA THR A 18 40.35 23.15 -18.55
C THR A 18 40.98 21.87 -18.00
N THR A 19 42.23 21.60 -18.34
CA THR A 19 43.00 20.44 -17.84
C THR A 19 44.48 20.75 -17.89
N ASP A 20 45.31 20.01 -17.15
CA ASP A 20 46.74 20.15 -17.23
C ASP A 20 47.32 19.60 -18.57
N THR A 21 46.85 18.42 -18.97
CA THR A 21 47.33 17.75 -20.19
C THR A 21 46.16 17.19 -20.99
N LEU A 22 46.10 17.57 -22.29
CA LEU A 22 45.12 17.09 -23.25
C LEU A 22 45.80 16.28 -24.34
N HIS A 23 45.38 15.06 -24.56
CA HIS A 23 45.83 14.17 -25.64
C HIS A 23 44.81 14.11 -26.75
N PHE A 24 45.31 14.04 -28.01
CA PHE A 24 44.50 13.84 -29.19
C PHE A 24 45.00 12.64 -29.99
N ASP A 25 44.16 11.64 -30.18
CA ASP A 25 44.40 10.48 -31.01
C ASP A 25 43.68 10.64 -32.35
N LYS A 26 44.45 10.92 -33.43
CA LYS A 26 43.91 11.13 -34.78
C LYS A 26 43.33 9.85 -35.40
N ILE A 27 43.83 8.66 -35.01
CA ILE A 27 43.37 7.39 -35.59
C ILE A 27 42.03 7.04 -34.96
N LYS A 28 41.91 7.16 -33.63
CA LYS A 28 40.66 6.87 -32.86
C LYS A 28 39.70 8.05 -32.87
N GLN A 29 40.04 9.17 -33.43
CA GLN A 29 39.27 10.41 -33.34
C GLN A 29 38.80 10.73 -31.95
N GLN A 30 39.74 10.74 -30.98
CA GLN A 30 39.44 10.86 -29.56
C GLN A 30 40.34 11.92 -28.92
N ALA A 31 39.72 12.86 -28.19
CA ALA A 31 40.41 13.74 -27.25
C ALA A 31 40.20 13.24 -25.83
N TYR A 32 41.27 13.26 -24.99
CA TYR A 32 41.14 12.81 -23.61
C TYR A 32 42.18 13.46 -22.67
N TYR A 33 41.80 13.54 -21.40
CA TYR A 33 42.69 13.87 -20.27
C TYR A 33 42.68 12.76 -19.23
N LYS A 34 43.76 12.68 -18.41
CA LYS A 34 43.92 11.66 -17.36
C LYS A 34 44.32 12.23 -15.99
N THR A 35 44.59 13.51 -15.91
CA THR A 35 45.17 14.19 -14.76
C THR A 35 44.17 15.11 -14.04
N GLY A 36 42.90 14.95 -14.35
CA GLY A 36 41.83 15.82 -13.89
C GLY A 36 41.46 16.86 -14.94
N GLY A 37 40.20 17.19 -15.02
CA GLY A 37 39.68 18.19 -15.91
C GLY A 37 38.35 18.76 -15.44
N LYS A 38 38.07 19.99 -15.88
CA LYS A 38 36.85 20.72 -15.61
C LYS A 38 36.23 21.17 -16.91
N VAL A 39 35.00 20.76 -17.16
CA VAL A 39 34.19 21.22 -18.29
C VAL A 39 33.08 22.14 -17.75
N VAL A 40 33.08 23.39 -18.24
CA VAL A 40 32.03 24.36 -17.95
C VAL A 40 31.17 24.51 -19.19
N ARG A 41 29.88 24.42 -19.03
CA ARG A 41 28.88 24.59 -20.09
C ARG A 41 27.92 25.71 -19.69
N ASP A 42 27.74 26.69 -20.57
CA ASP A 42 27.04 27.97 -20.28
C ASP A 42 25.63 27.83 -19.68
N SER A 43 24.91 26.75 -19.97
CA SER A 43 23.52 26.56 -19.46
C SER A 43 23.30 25.29 -18.64
N SER A 44 24.31 24.39 -18.57
CA SER A 44 24.12 23.05 -18.01
C SER A 44 24.98 22.76 -16.78
N GLY A 45 25.82 23.73 -16.39
CA GLY A 45 26.63 23.59 -15.17
C GLY A 45 28.08 23.17 -15.45
N THR A 46 28.73 22.67 -14.42
CA THR A 46 30.15 22.31 -14.40
C THR A 46 30.30 20.82 -14.13
N ILE A 47 31.11 20.14 -14.95
CA ILE A 47 31.50 18.75 -14.74
C ILE A 47 32.98 18.70 -14.38
N THR A 48 33.33 18.00 -13.33
CA THR A 48 34.70 17.65 -12.97
C THR A 48 34.88 16.14 -12.94
N SER A 49 36.03 15.63 -13.36
CA SER A 49 36.35 14.21 -13.25
C SER A 49 37.88 14.01 -13.33
N ARG A 50 38.35 12.85 -12.87
CA ARG A 50 39.77 12.47 -12.99
C ARG A 50 40.16 12.18 -14.42
N ILE A 51 39.28 11.48 -15.17
CA ILE A 51 39.49 11.10 -16.57
C ILE A 51 38.29 11.58 -17.38
N GLY A 52 38.57 12.27 -18.50
CA GLY A 52 37.55 12.61 -19.48
C GLY A 52 37.98 12.21 -20.87
N ARG A 53 37.01 11.79 -21.67
CA ARG A 53 37.20 11.41 -23.09
C ARG A 53 36.07 11.97 -23.93
N TYR A 54 36.42 12.47 -25.10
CA TYR A 54 35.47 12.86 -26.13
C TYR A 54 35.70 12.02 -27.40
N TYR A 55 34.69 11.27 -27.80
CA TYR A 55 34.65 10.46 -28.98
C TYR A 55 33.97 11.26 -30.09
N MET A 56 34.74 11.69 -31.11
CA MET A 56 34.25 12.61 -32.14
C MET A 56 33.25 11.94 -33.09
N GLU A 57 33.45 10.65 -33.37
CA GLU A 57 32.62 9.89 -34.31
C GLU A 57 31.16 9.87 -33.88
N ASN A 58 30.90 9.54 -32.62
CA ASN A 58 29.54 9.42 -32.06
C ASN A 58 29.16 10.57 -31.12
N LYS A 59 30.01 11.61 -31.03
CA LYS A 59 29.82 12.79 -30.19
C LYS A 59 29.52 12.46 -28.75
N LYS A 60 30.21 11.44 -28.23
CA LYS A 60 30.05 10.95 -26.86
C LYS A 60 31.12 11.54 -25.96
N TYR A 61 30.69 12.10 -24.84
CA TYR A 61 31.54 12.44 -23.70
C TYR A 61 31.49 11.31 -22.70
N GLN A 62 32.66 10.91 -22.18
CA GLN A 62 32.79 9.94 -21.09
C GLN A 62 33.63 10.54 -19.99
N PHE A 63 33.08 10.64 -18.80
CA PHE A 63 33.78 11.08 -17.59
C PHE A 63 33.86 9.88 -16.62
N VAL A 64 35.07 9.65 -16.09
CA VAL A 64 35.36 8.47 -15.25
C VAL A 64 36.17 8.89 -14.04
N ASN A 65 35.85 8.26 -12.93
CA ASN A 65 36.42 8.46 -11.59
C ASN A 65 36.17 9.87 -11.00
N ASP A 66 35.60 9.91 -9.85
CA ASP A 66 35.30 11.12 -9.09
C ASP A 66 34.49 12.15 -9.91
N VAL A 67 33.50 11.67 -10.65
CA VAL A 67 32.69 12.53 -11.51
C VAL A 67 31.73 13.33 -10.65
N VAL A 68 31.81 14.65 -10.75
CA VAL A 68 30.88 15.58 -10.07
C VAL A 68 30.33 16.55 -11.13
N LEU A 69 29.00 16.53 -11.31
CA LEU A 69 28.27 17.53 -12.07
C LEU A 69 27.55 18.46 -11.11
N VAL A 70 27.75 19.74 -11.24
CA VAL A 70 27.03 20.77 -10.50
C VAL A 70 26.27 21.65 -11.48
N ASN A 71 24.97 21.73 -11.34
CA ASN A 71 24.14 22.69 -12.05
C ASN A 71 23.27 23.47 -11.04
N PRO A 72 22.48 24.48 -11.45
CA PRO A 72 21.65 25.26 -10.55
C PRO A 72 20.60 24.46 -9.78
N GLU A 73 20.14 23.31 -10.32
CA GLU A 73 19.04 22.53 -9.74
C GLU A 73 19.52 21.36 -8.90
N TYR A 74 20.67 20.76 -9.23
CA TYR A 74 21.18 19.57 -8.52
C TYR A 74 22.70 19.41 -8.62
N THR A 75 23.23 18.59 -7.72
CA THR A 75 24.60 18.06 -7.77
C THR A 75 24.53 16.55 -7.98
N LEU A 76 25.16 16.06 -9.06
CA LEU A 76 25.34 14.64 -9.32
C LEU A 76 26.77 14.22 -8.97
N LYS A 77 26.91 13.12 -8.23
CA LYS A 77 28.18 12.40 -8.00
C LYS A 77 28.04 10.98 -8.53
N THR A 78 29.00 10.51 -9.33
CA THR A 78 28.97 9.16 -9.91
C THR A 78 30.39 8.67 -10.22
N ASN A 79 30.56 7.36 -10.41
CA ASN A 79 31.83 6.80 -10.84
C ASN A 79 32.10 7.04 -12.33
N GLN A 80 31.04 6.94 -13.14
CA GLN A 80 31.14 7.18 -14.57
C GLN A 80 29.87 7.83 -15.12
N LEU A 81 30.03 8.83 -15.97
CA LEU A 81 28.98 9.47 -16.73
C LEU A 81 29.34 9.40 -18.23
N ASP A 82 28.48 8.76 -19.02
CA ASP A 82 28.53 8.80 -20.48
C ASP A 82 27.42 9.72 -21.00
N PHE A 83 27.76 10.74 -21.77
CA PHE A 83 26.78 11.69 -22.30
C PHE A 83 26.89 11.75 -23.83
N TYR A 84 25.79 11.54 -24.53
CA TYR A 84 25.68 11.64 -25.99
C TYR A 84 25.03 12.99 -26.35
N SER A 85 25.84 13.90 -26.89
CA SER A 85 25.39 15.26 -27.18
C SER A 85 24.44 15.41 -28.37
N VAL A 86 24.28 14.36 -29.20
CA VAL A 86 23.37 14.34 -30.34
C VAL A 86 21.90 14.19 -29.92
N ASN A 87 21.63 13.38 -28.88
CA ASN A 87 20.28 13.00 -28.45
C ASN A 87 20.00 13.29 -26.97
N GLY A 88 20.95 13.97 -26.31
CA GLY A 88 20.78 14.34 -24.90
C GLY A 88 20.75 13.17 -23.90
N HIS A 89 21.24 11.98 -24.29
CA HIS A 89 21.22 10.79 -23.44
C HIS A 89 22.40 10.77 -22.47
N ALA A 90 22.14 10.69 -21.20
CA ALA A 90 23.11 10.54 -20.12
C ALA A 90 22.95 9.17 -19.42
N TYR A 91 24.07 8.46 -19.27
CA TYR A 91 24.11 7.17 -18.59
C TYR A 91 25.06 7.24 -17.40
N LEU A 92 24.56 6.77 -16.23
CA LEU A 92 25.28 6.68 -14.99
C LEU A 92 25.68 5.22 -14.72
N TYR A 93 26.93 5.00 -14.35
CA TYR A 93 27.45 3.68 -14.05
C TYR A 93 28.16 3.66 -12.68
N GLY A 94 27.79 2.69 -11.85
CA GLY A 94 28.25 2.55 -10.48
C GLY A 94 27.45 3.45 -9.51
N PRO A 95 27.82 3.42 -8.22
CA PRO A 95 27.16 4.21 -7.20
C PRO A 95 27.04 5.68 -7.60
N SER A 96 25.81 6.16 -7.68
CA SER A 96 25.47 7.50 -8.14
C SER A 96 24.52 8.16 -7.15
N THR A 97 24.77 9.43 -6.82
CA THR A 97 23.93 10.22 -5.93
C THR A 97 23.60 11.55 -6.60
N ILE A 98 22.31 11.87 -6.67
CA ILE A 98 21.81 13.14 -7.20
C ILE A 98 21.15 13.88 -6.04
N VAL A 99 21.67 15.05 -5.68
CA VAL A 99 21.17 15.89 -4.59
C VAL A 99 20.55 17.14 -5.19
N GLY A 100 19.25 17.27 -5.11
CA GLY A 100 18.48 18.48 -5.42
C GLY A 100 18.09 19.23 -4.15
N GLU A 101 17.29 20.29 -4.31
CA GLU A 101 16.82 21.11 -3.19
C GLU A 101 15.97 20.32 -2.19
N THR A 102 15.01 19.54 -2.67
CA THR A 102 14.02 18.80 -1.84
C THR A 102 14.18 17.29 -1.94
N SER A 103 15.13 16.79 -2.73
CA SER A 103 15.26 15.36 -2.98
C SER A 103 16.69 14.88 -3.07
N THR A 104 16.90 13.64 -2.65
CA THR A 104 18.15 12.91 -2.88
C THR A 104 17.81 11.58 -3.53
N ILE A 105 18.49 11.28 -4.65
CA ILE A 105 18.32 10.03 -5.39
C ILE A 105 19.63 9.25 -5.33
N TYR A 106 19.55 7.97 -5.03
CA TYR A 106 20.64 7.01 -5.14
C TYR A 106 20.28 5.94 -6.16
N CYS A 107 21.24 5.51 -6.97
CA CYS A 107 21.15 4.34 -7.83
C CYS A 107 22.56 3.82 -8.19
N GLU A 108 22.64 2.57 -8.64
CA GLU A 108 23.90 2.01 -9.17
C GLU A 108 23.96 2.03 -10.69
N ARG A 109 22.84 2.29 -11.33
CA ARG A 109 22.72 2.49 -12.77
C ARG A 109 21.61 3.50 -13.07
N GLY A 110 21.90 4.48 -13.90
CA GLY A 110 20.91 5.51 -14.25
C GLY A 110 20.95 5.83 -15.74
N PHE A 111 19.80 6.25 -16.24
CA PHE A 111 19.63 6.84 -17.57
C PHE A 111 18.77 8.09 -17.45
N TYR A 112 19.16 9.13 -18.15
CA TYR A 112 18.41 10.36 -18.26
C TYR A 112 18.46 10.91 -19.69
N ASN A 113 17.30 11.23 -20.23
CA ASN A 113 17.15 11.92 -21.50
C ASN A 113 16.86 13.40 -21.21
N THR A 114 17.85 14.25 -21.49
CA THR A 114 17.79 15.71 -21.24
C THR A 114 16.85 16.47 -22.18
N GLU A 115 16.41 15.87 -23.29
CA GLU A 115 15.48 16.49 -24.25
C GLU A 115 14.03 16.27 -23.84
N ASN A 116 13.74 15.08 -23.29
CA ASN A 116 12.39 14.67 -22.93
C ASN A 116 12.10 14.80 -21.44
N ASP A 117 13.11 15.06 -20.60
CA ASP A 117 13.02 15.06 -19.13
C ASP A 117 12.53 13.72 -18.55
N THR A 118 12.93 12.60 -19.17
CA THR A 118 12.60 11.25 -18.72
C THR A 118 13.82 10.48 -18.28
N GLY A 119 13.67 9.54 -17.36
CA GLY A 119 14.81 8.74 -16.94
C GLY A 119 14.44 7.49 -16.14
N TYR A 120 15.48 6.69 -15.92
CA TYR A 120 15.42 5.48 -15.09
C TYR A 120 16.54 5.48 -14.07
N PHE A 121 16.20 5.07 -12.85
CA PHE A 121 17.16 4.72 -11.79
C PHE A 121 16.99 3.24 -11.48
N MET A 122 18.06 2.48 -11.56
CA MET A 122 18.04 1.03 -11.41
C MET A 122 19.11 0.57 -10.44
N LYS A 123 18.94 -0.61 -9.90
CA LYS A 123 19.85 -1.27 -8.95
C LYS A 123 19.94 -0.51 -7.64
N ASN A 124 19.29 -1.05 -6.62
CA ASN A 124 19.21 -0.47 -5.28
C ASN A 124 18.73 0.99 -5.27
N SER A 125 17.75 1.29 -6.14
CA SER A 125 17.27 2.66 -6.29
C SER A 125 16.54 3.13 -5.05
N LYS A 126 16.90 4.33 -4.59
CA LYS A 126 16.30 4.98 -3.44
C LYS A 126 16.11 6.47 -3.69
N ILE A 127 14.90 6.95 -3.47
CA ILE A 127 14.56 8.36 -3.58
C ILE A 127 14.08 8.83 -2.21
N ASN A 128 14.78 9.80 -1.63
CA ASN A 128 14.30 10.56 -0.48
C ASN A 128 13.71 11.86 -1.01
N TYR A 129 12.44 12.08 -0.78
CA TYR A 129 11.72 13.29 -1.21
C TYR A 129 10.81 13.76 -0.09
N GLU A 130 11.11 14.95 0.46
CA GLU A 130 10.41 15.48 1.64
C GLU A 130 10.33 14.43 2.77
N ASN A 131 9.11 14.04 3.15
CA ASN A 131 8.84 13.06 4.19
C ASN A 131 8.71 11.62 3.67
N ARG A 132 9.05 11.37 2.40
CA ARG A 132 8.88 10.06 1.75
C ARG A 132 10.20 9.46 1.34
N ILE A 133 10.31 8.16 1.56
CA ILE A 133 11.41 7.33 1.08
C ILE A 133 10.82 6.29 0.15
N VAL A 134 11.26 6.29 -1.11
CA VAL A 134 10.85 5.31 -2.12
C VAL A 134 12.03 4.42 -2.46
N GLU A 135 11.86 3.12 -2.34
CA GLU A 135 12.85 2.09 -2.65
C GLU A 135 12.28 1.12 -3.68
N GLY A 136 13.10 0.61 -4.59
CA GLY A 136 12.69 -0.35 -5.62
C GLY A 136 13.84 -0.73 -6.56
N ASP A 137 13.66 -1.81 -7.34
CA ASP A 137 14.70 -2.28 -8.26
C ASP A 137 14.86 -1.37 -9.47
N SER A 138 13.77 -0.80 -9.96
CA SER A 138 13.77 0.17 -11.06
C SER A 138 12.71 1.24 -10.83
N MET A 139 13.08 2.48 -11.05
CA MET A 139 12.21 3.64 -11.00
C MET A 139 12.29 4.41 -12.30
N TYR A 140 11.15 4.67 -12.91
CA TYR A 140 10.98 5.54 -14.07
C TYR A 140 10.37 6.86 -13.65
N PHE A 141 10.75 7.94 -14.30
CA PHE A 141 10.10 9.23 -14.11
C PHE A 141 9.98 9.98 -15.45
N ASP A 142 8.94 10.79 -15.53
CA ASP A 142 8.67 11.75 -16.59
C ASP A 142 8.27 13.07 -15.93
N ARG A 143 9.18 14.06 -15.99
CA ARG A 143 8.96 15.35 -15.34
C ARG A 143 7.94 16.23 -16.07
N LYS A 144 7.74 16.04 -17.37
CA LYS A 144 6.81 16.85 -18.16
C LYS A 144 5.35 16.62 -17.78
N ILE A 145 5.05 15.43 -17.31
CA ILE A 145 3.69 15.03 -16.93
C ILE A 145 3.55 14.72 -15.44
N ASP A 146 4.58 15.02 -14.63
CA ASP A 146 4.61 14.73 -13.20
C ASP A 146 4.27 13.25 -12.86
N PHE A 147 4.83 12.34 -13.65
CA PHE A 147 4.61 10.90 -13.51
C PHE A 147 5.87 10.18 -13.04
N ALA A 148 5.70 9.22 -12.15
CA ALA A 148 6.72 8.24 -11.80
C ALA A 148 6.13 6.85 -11.67
N SER A 149 6.93 5.84 -11.97
CA SER A 149 6.60 4.44 -11.68
C SER A 149 7.78 3.70 -11.08
N ALA A 150 7.48 2.67 -10.30
CA ALA A 150 8.48 1.78 -9.73
C ALA A 150 8.11 0.33 -10.02
N THR A 151 9.13 -0.50 -10.21
CA THR A 151 8.98 -1.91 -10.57
C THR A 151 9.85 -2.77 -9.68
N ASN A 152 9.27 -3.84 -9.14
CA ASN A 152 9.81 -4.84 -8.24
C ASN A 152 10.32 -4.29 -6.89
N ASN A 153 10.09 -5.05 -5.84
CA ASN A 153 10.58 -4.83 -4.48
C ASN A 153 10.33 -3.40 -3.95
N ILE A 154 9.14 -2.88 -4.25
CA ILE A 154 8.79 -1.50 -3.91
C ILE A 154 8.48 -1.39 -2.43
N LYS A 155 9.06 -0.37 -1.80
CA LYS A 155 8.73 0.09 -0.47
C LYS A 155 8.65 1.62 -0.46
N ILE A 156 7.51 2.15 -0.08
CA ILE A 156 7.29 3.59 0.09
C ILE A 156 7.03 3.81 1.58
N THR A 157 7.92 4.56 2.23
CA THR A 157 7.76 4.95 3.64
C THR A 157 7.37 6.42 3.69
N ASP A 158 6.24 6.71 4.31
CA ASP A 158 5.79 8.08 4.62
C ASP A 158 6.00 8.31 6.11
N THR A 159 7.03 9.09 6.46
CA THR A 159 7.43 9.34 7.84
C THR A 159 6.52 10.31 8.56
N LEU A 160 5.80 11.16 7.84
CA LEU A 160 4.84 12.10 8.40
C LEU A 160 3.56 11.38 8.87
N ASN A 161 3.08 10.43 8.06
CA ASN A 161 1.82 9.73 8.30
C ASN A 161 2.04 8.33 8.90
N ASN A 162 3.24 8.01 9.37
CA ASN A 162 3.59 6.70 9.94
C ASN A 162 3.06 5.53 9.09
N SER A 163 3.23 5.59 7.77
CA SER A 163 2.72 4.56 6.88
C SER A 163 3.79 3.99 5.96
N VAL A 164 3.61 2.71 5.63
CA VAL A 164 4.48 2.00 4.69
C VAL A 164 3.60 1.33 3.65
N ALA A 165 3.89 1.59 2.37
CA ALA A 165 3.27 0.87 1.27
C ALA A 165 4.29 -0.03 0.58
N LYS A 166 3.89 -1.26 0.25
CA LYS A 166 4.72 -2.27 -0.43
C LYS A 166 3.99 -2.85 -1.62
N GLY A 167 4.73 -3.32 -2.60
CA GLY A 167 4.21 -3.99 -3.79
C GLY A 167 5.31 -4.28 -4.80
N HIS A 168 4.93 -4.69 -6.01
CA HIS A 168 5.90 -4.97 -7.06
C HIS A 168 5.66 -4.18 -8.35
N TYR A 169 4.62 -3.35 -8.36
CA TYR A 169 4.42 -2.29 -9.35
C TYR A 169 3.71 -1.11 -8.70
N ALA A 170 4.20 0.10 -8.91
CA ALA A 170 3.58 1.32 -8.42
C ALA A 170 3.67 2.45 -9.44
N GLU A 171 2.65 3.33 -9.42
CA GLU A 171 2.61 4.57 -10.18
C GLU A 171 2.28 5.73 -9.24
N VAL A 172 2.89 6.87 -9.51
CA VAL A 172 2.63 8.13 -8.82
C VAL A 172 2.31 9.20 -9.85
N TRP A 173 1.16 9.83 -9.70
CA TRP A 173 0.71 10.98 -10.47
C TRP A 173 0.65 12.19 -9.55
N LYS A 174 1.74 12.98 -9.52
CA LYS A 174 1.88 14.11 -8.59
C LYS A 174 0.78 15.15 -8.77
N ALA A 175 0.49 15.54 -10.01
CA ALA A 175 -0.56 16.53 -10.32
C ALA A 175 -1.98 16.10 -9.88
N LYS A 176 -2.20 14.83 -9.56
CA LYS A 176 -3.49 14.25 -9.13
C LYS A 176 -3.48 13.77 -7.69
N ASP A 177 -2.38 13.98 -6.95
CA ASP A 177 -2.17 13.35 -5.63
C ASP A 177 -2.61 11.89 -5.61
N SER A 178 -2.20 11.13 -6.64
CA SER A 178 -2.64 9.75 -6.83
C SER A 178 -1.47 8.79 -6.82
N VAL A 179 -1.60 7.76 -6.00
CA VAL A 179 -0.69 6.61 -5.94
C VAL A 179 -1.47 5.35 -6.25
N PHE A 180 -0.91 4.51 -7.11
CA PHE A 180 -1.42 3.20 -7.47
C PHE A 180 -0.35 2.15 -7.13
N ILE A 181 -0.75 1.07 -6.47
CA ILE A 181 0.16 -0.03 -6.11
C ILE A 181 -0.54 -1.35 -6.44
N SER A 182 0.20 -2.28 -7.04
CA SER A 182 -0.30 -3.61 -7.38
C SER A 182 0.78 -4.68 -7.23
N LYS A 183 0.43 -5.93 -7.55
CA LYS A 183 1.26 -7.11 -7.38
C LYS A 183 1.67 -7.26 -5.91
N ARG A 184 0.79 -7.87 -5.11
CA ARG A 184 0.91 -8.00 -3.66
C ARG A 184 0.93 -6.64 -2.93
N ALA A 185 0.00 -5.77 -3.32
CA ALA A 185 -0.12 -4.46 -2.69
C ALA A 185 -0.45 -4.60 -1.20
N LEU A 186 0.32 -3.92 -0.36
CA LEU A 186 0.16 -3.89 1.09
C LEU A 186 0.36 -2.46 1.58
N VAL A 187 -0.58 -1.95 2.36
CA VAL A 187 -0.43 -0.70 3.11
C VAL A 187 -0.43 -1.03 4.59
N ILE A 188 0.52 -0.48 5.31
CA ILE A 188 0.71 -0.62 6.75
C ILE A 188 0.55 0.77 7.36
N THR A 189 -0.42 0.94 8.23
CA THR A 189 -0.53 2.12 9.11
C THR A 189 0.09 1.74 10.44
N VAL A 190 1.23 2.37 10.76
CA VAL A 190 2.00 2.07 11.96
C VAL A 190 1.37 2.80 13.14
N GLN A 191 0.94 2.05 14.14
CA GLN A 191 0.42 2.56 15.41
C GLN A 191 1.30 2.08 16.56
N ASP A 192 1.33 2.79 17.68
CA ASP A 192 2.26 2.54 18.81
C ASP A 192 2.20 1.11 19.37
N ARG A 193 1.03 0.48 19.37
CA ARG A 193 0.82 -0.84 19.98
C ARG A 193 0.44 -1.94 19.00
N ASP A 194 -0.17 -1.60 17.87
CA ASP A 194 -0.70 -2.59 16.95
C ASP A 194 -0.97 -1.98 15.57
N SER A 195 -0.17 -2.35 14.59
CA SER A 195 -0.29 -1.82 13.24
C SER A 195 -1.49 -2.39 12.48
N ILE A 196 -2.08 -1.58 11.61
CA ILE A 196 -3.15 -2.00 10.70
C ILE A 196 -2.51 -2.35 9.35
N TYR A 197 -2.81 -3.53 8.86
CA TYR A 197 -2.35 -4.03 7.57
C TYR A 197 -3.53 -4.16 6.61
N MET A 198 -3.44 -3.56 5.44
CA MET A 198 -4.44 -3.67 4.37
C MET A 198 -3.79 -4.22 3.11
N HIS A 199 -4.33 -5.31 2.59
CA HIS A 199 -3.85 -6.00 1.39
C HIS A 199 -4.97 -6.18 0.37
N SER A 200 -4.62 -6.16 -0.91
CA SER A 200 -5.51 -6.49 -2.04
C SER A 200 -4.71 -6.68 -3.34
N ASP A 201 -5.38 -7.09 -4.41
CA ASP A 201 -4.75 -7.14 -5.75
C ASP A 201 -4.20 -5.75 -6.16
N THR A 202 -4.94 -4.70 -5.82
CA THR A 202 -4.60 -3.31 -6.17
C THR A 202 -5.02 -2.35 -5.05
N ILE A 203 -4.13 -1.43 -4.69
CA ILE A 203 -4.45 -0.33 -3.78
C ILE A 203 -4.25 0.99 -4.52
N ARG A 204 -5.23 1.88 -4.43
CA ARG A 204 -5.17 3.25 -4.92
C ARG A 204 -5.36 4.22 -3.78
N VAL A 205 -4.48 5.19 -3.69
CA VAL A 205 -4.55 6.30 -2.73
C VAL A 205 -4.73 7.59 -3.52
N ASN A 206 -5.72 8.38 -3.18
CA ASN A 206 -6.03 9.64 -3.84
C ASN A 206 -6.25 10.76 -2.84
N GLY A 207 -5.86 11.97 -3.21
CA GLY A 207 -6.07 13.21 -2.46
C GLY A 207 -4.95 13.54 -1.49
N PRO A 208 -4.89 14.82 -1.08
CA PRO A 208 -3.90 15.31 -0.14
C PRO A 208 -4.10 14.67 1.26
N PRO A 209 -3.11 14.74 2.15
CA PRO A 209 -3.14 14.06 3.45
C PRO A 209 -4.44 14.28 4.25
N GLU A 210 -4.94 15.50 4.29
CA GLU A 210 -6.12 15.92 5.06
C GLU A 210 -7.47 15.42 4.50
N SER A 211 -7.48 14.91 3.27
CA SER A 211 -8.70 14.38 2.62
C SER A 211 -8.42 13.12 1.80
N ARG A 212 -7.42 12.38 2.22
CA ARG A 212 -6.98 11.16 1.55
C ARG A 212 -8.04 10.07 1.57
N ILE A 213 -8.20 9.40 0.43
CA ILE A 213 -9.04 8.22 0.29
C ILE A 213 -8.18 7.05 -0.18
N THR A 214 -8.15 5.98 0.60
CA THR A 214 -7.49 4.72 0.24
C THR A 214 -8.55 3.73 -0.23
N ARG A 215 -8.34 3.10 -1.39
CA ARG A 215 -9.22 2.07 -1.95
C ARG A 215 -8.41 0.82 -2.28
N ALA A 216 -8.75 -0.27 -1.61
CA ALA A 216 -8.25 -1.60 -1.89
C ALA A 216 -9.28 -2.36 -2.75
N PHE A 217 -8.86 -2.85 -3.92
CA PHE A 217 -9.73 -3.51 -4.88
C PHE A 217 -9.32 -4.95 -5.10
N TYR A 218 -10.32 -5.82 -5.10
CA TYR A 218 -10.30 -7.25 -5.30
C TYR A 218 -9.54 -8.01 -4.20
N LYS A 219 -10.26 -8.95 -3.60
CA LYS A 219 -9.77 -9.80 -2.51
C LYS A 219 -9.17 -8.98 -1.35
N ALA A 220 -9.79 -7.84 -1.06
CA ALA A 220 -9.30 -6.95 -0.02
C ALA A 220 -9.40 -7.61 1.36
N LYS A 221 -8.31 -7.55 2.10
CA LYS A 221 -8.21 -8.04 3.46
C LYS A 221 -7.57 -6.98 4.34
N HIS A 222 -8.01 -6.90 5.58
CA HIS A 222 -7.30 -6.16 6.60
C HIS A 222 -7.02 -7.05 7.81
N PHE A 223 -5.96 -6.73 8.52
CA PHE A 223 -5.52 -7.42 9.71
C PHE A 223 -5.01 -6.43 10.75
N LYS A 224 -5.49 -6.61 11.96
CA LYS A 224 -5.01 -6.06 13.23
C LYS A 224 -5.18 -7.18 14.25
N SER A 225 -4.48 -7.19 15.37
CA SER A 225 -4.50 -8.32 16.32
C SER A 225 -5.90 -8.66 16.86
N ASP A 226 -6.73 -7.66 17.09
CA ASP A 226 -8.10 -7.79 17.63
C ASP A 226 -9.20 -7.70 16.57
N LEU A 227 -8.87 -7.27 15.35
CA LEU A 227 -9.83 -7.02 14.28
C LEU A 227 -9.27 -7.44 12.93
N SER A 228 -9.93 -8.34 12.24
CA SER A 228 -9.57 -8.73 10.88
C SER A 228 -10.79 -8.79 9.97
N GLY A 229 -10.59 -8.61 8.67
CA GLY A 229 -11.71 -8.60 7.75
C GLY A 229 -11.34 -8.96 6.33
N LYS A 230 -12.36 -9.39 5.57
CA LYS A 230 -12.26 -9.77 4.16
C LYS A 230 -13.46 -9.23 3.40
N ALA A 231 -13.22 -8.63 2.24
CA ALA A 231 -14.24 -8.10 1.35
C ALA A 231 -13.74 -8.15 -0.11
N ASP A 232 -14.61 -7.89 -1.07
CA ASP A 232 -14.15 -7.67 -2.45
C ASP A 232 -13.42 -6.33 -2.57
N SER A 233 -13.87 -5.32 -1.81
CA SER A 233 -13.24 -4.01 -1.77
C SER A 233 -13.34 -3.36 -0.39
N ILE A 234 -12.29 -2.63 0.01
CA ILE A 234 -12.25 -1.85 1.24
C ILE A 234 -11.87 -0.41 0.88
N HIS A 235 -12.71 0.54 1.28
CA HIS A 235 -12.51 1.97 1.03
C HIS A 235 -12.42 2.71 2.36
N ALA A 236 -11.32 3.38 2.62
CA ALA A 236 -11.09 4.18 3.81
C ALA A 236 -11.00 5.67 3.44
N ASP A 237 -11.86 6.48 4.02
CA ASP A 237 -11.85 7.93 3.96
C ASP A 237 -11.22 8.46 5.25
N HIS A 238 -9.99 8.96 5.15
CA HIS A 238 -9.21 9.41 6.30
C HIS A 238 -9.75 10.70 6.94
N LYS A 239 -10.49 11.52 6.17
CA LYS A 239 -11.09 12.75 6.70
C LYS A 239 -12.27 12.47 7.62
N THR A 240 -13.08 11.49 7.26
CA THR A 240 -14.31 11.17 8.00
C THR A 240 -14.15 9.99 8.95
N GLY A 241 -13.01 9.30 8.91
CA GLY A 241 -12.79 8.06 9.65
C GLY A 241 -13.63 6.87 9.15
N LEU A 242 -14.33 7.01 8.02
CA LEU A 242 -15.23 5.99 7.51
C LEU A 242 -14.49 4.96 6.65
N THR A 243 -14.49 3.72 7.08
CA THR A 243 -14.04 2.57 6.29
C THR A 243 -15.23 1.73 5.86
N LYS A 244 -15.38 1.49 4.56
CA LYS A 244 -16.44 0.67 3.95
C LYS A 244 -15.85 -0.63 3.43
N MET A 245 -16.42 -1.75 3.89
CA MET A 245 -16.18 -3.08 3.32
C MET A 245 -17.38 -3.44 2.45
N ILE A 246 -17.15 -3.62 1.16
CA ILE A 246 -18.22 -3.78 0.17
C ILE A 246 -17.99 -4.99 -0.73
N ASN A 247 -19.10 -5.53 -1.20
CA ASN A 247 -19.13 -6.58 -2.19
C ASN A 247 -19.24 -5.94 -3.58
N LEU A 248 -18.29 -6.22 -4.47
CA LEU A 248 -18.37 -5.81 -5.86
C LEU A 248 -19.12 -6.89 -6.64
N VAL A 249 -20.28 -6.55 -7.15
CA VAL A 249 -21.03 -7.44 -8.03
C VAL A 249 -20.26 -7.59 -9.34
N ARG A 250 -19.70 -8.78 -9.58
CA ARG A 250 -19.13 -9.13 -10.89
C ARG A 250 -20.20 -9.81 -11.75
N PHE A 251 -20.54 -9.19 -12.85
CA PHE A 251 -21.28 -9.86 -13.91
C PHE A 251 -20.27 -10.66 -14.73
N SER A 252 -20.23 -11.97 -14.55
CA SER A 252 -19.58 -12.86 -15.50
C SER A 252 -20.57 -13.09 -16.66
N SER A 253 -20.12 -12.85 -17.89
CA SER A 253 -20.93 -13.04 -19.10
C SER A 253 -21.34 -14.51 -19.34
N ASN A 254 -20.79 -15.46 -18.60
CA ASN A 254 -20.99 -16.89 -18.79
C ASN A 254 -21.63 -17.63 -17.60
N ASP A 255 -21.82 -16.96 -16.43
CA ASP A 255 -22.42 -17.60 -15.26
C ASP A 255 -23.70 -16.90 -14.83
N ALA A 256 -24.81 -17.62 -14.88
CA ALA A 256 -26.11 -17.19 -14.38
C ALA A 256 -26.15 -16.98 -12.84
N PHE A 257 -25.05 -17.14 -12.14
CA PHE A 257 -24.94 -16.98 -10.71
C PHE A 257 -23.86 -15.94 -10.36
N SER A 258 -24.29 -14.77 -9.93
CA SER A 258 -23.41 -13.85 -9.19
C SER A 258 -23.06 -14.51 -7.84
N VAL A 259 -21.82 -14.96 -7.65
CA VAL A 259 -21.34 -15.40 -6.36
C VAL A 259 -21.25 -14.16 -5.45
N LYS A 260 -22.26 -13.96 -4.63
CA LYS A 260 -22.30 -12.88 -3.65
C LYS A 260 -21.28 -13.20 -2.54
N ARG A 261 -20.14 -12.52 -2.55
CA ARG A 261 -19.12 -12.64 -1.50
C ARG A 261 -19.33 -11.55 -0.48
N ASN A 262 -20.20 -11.80 0.49
CA ASN A 262 -20.46 -10.84 1.55
C ASN A 262 -19.19 -10.52 2.33
N PRO A 263 -18.96 -9.24 2.67
CA PRO A 263 -17.94 -8.85 3.62
C PRO A 263 -18.05 -9.64 4.91
N VAL A 264 -16.92 -9.95 5.50
CA VAL A 264 -16.84 -10.57 6.81
C VAL A 264 -15.83 -9.84 7.67
N LEU A 265 -16.21 -9.61 8.91
CA LEU A 265 -15.39 -8.99 9.95
C LEU A 265 -15.31 -9.95 11.15
N TRP A 266 -14.12 -10.15 11.68
CA TRP A 266 -13.87 -10.93 12.90
C TRP A 266 -13.30 -10.03 13.98
N ASN A 267 -13.89 -10.10 15.16
CA ASN A 267 -13.43 -9.41 16.36
C ASN A 267 -13.54 -10.34 17.56
N VAL A 268 -12.43 -10.65 18.19
CA VAL A 268 -12.32 -11.42 19.45
C VAL A 268 -13.32 -12.59 19.55
N GLY A 269 -13.26 -13.56 18.59
CA GLY A 269 -14.13 -14.76 18.59
C GLY A 269 -15.52 -14.56 17.99
N ASN A 270 -15.88 -13.35 17.61
CA ASN A 270 -17.12 -13.01 16.92
C ASN A 270 -16.88 -12.87 15.41
N GLN A 271 -17.86 -13.26 14.63
CA GLN A 271 -17.90 -13.06 13.18
C GLN A 271 -19.15 -12.25 12.80
N MET A 272 -18.96 -11.21 12.03
CA MET A 272 -20.05 -10.37 11.50
C MET A 272 -20.05 -10.40 9.97
N THR A 273 -21.22 -10.55 9.39
CA THR A 273 -21.41 -10.54 7.93
C THR A 273 -22.64 -9.73 7.53
N GLY A 274 -22.67 -9.20 6.34
CA GLY A 274 -23.79 -8.47 5.74
C GLY A 274 -23.43 -8.02 4.32
N ASP A 275 -24.31 -7.30 3.64
CA ASP A 275 -24.05 -6.84 2.27
C ASP A 275 -22.96 -5.75 2.25
N THR A 276 -22.91 -4.92 3.29
CA THR A 276 -21.92 -3.86 3.47
C THR A 276 -21.63 -3.68 4.95
N ILE A 277 -20.36 -3.50 5.30
CA ILE A 277 -19.92 -3.20 6.65
C ILE A 277 -19.22 -1.84 6.65
N HIS A 278 -19.66 -0.95 7.54
CA HIS A 278 -19.03 0.34 7.79
C HIS A 278 -18.36 0.33 9.16
N LEU A 279 -17.11 0.69 9.21
CA LEU A 279 -16.37 1.00 10.43
C LEU A 279 -16.21 2.51 10.49
N ILE A 280 -16.56 3.12 11.59
CA ILE A 280 -16.42 4.57 11.82
C ILE A 280 -15.46 4.75 12.98
N SER A 281 -14.32 5.35 12.69
CA SER A 281 -13.28 5.67 13.68
C SER A 281 -13.19 7.18 13.86
N ASN A 282 -12.81 7.61 15.03
CA ASN A 282 -12.47 9.01 15.27
C ASN A 282 -11.18 9.36 14.50
N PRO A 283 -11.19 10.35 13.60
CA PRO A 283 -10.02 10.69 12.78
C PRO A 283 -8.80 11.19 13.59
N GLU A 284 -9.03 11.75 14.79
CA GLU A 284 -7.95 12.31 15.63
C GLU A 284 -7.31 11.23 16.53
N THR A 285 -8.13 10.35 17.10
CA THR A 285 -7.66 9.31 18.04
C THR A 285 -7.46 7.96 17.39
N GLU A 286 -7.95 7.79 16.15
CA GLU A 286 -7.97 6.53 15.39
C GLU A 286 -8.70 5.38 16.10
N GLN A 287 -9.44 5.68 17.16
CA GLN A 287 -10.24 4.70 17.89
C GLN A 287 -11.54 4.41 17.15
N LEU A 288 -11.97 3.15 17.18
CA LEU A 288 -13.22 2.73 16.59
C LEU A 288 -14.39 3.18 17.48
N ASP A 289 -15.30 3.99 16.90
CA ASP A 289 -16.50 4.50 17.58
C ASP A 289 -17.72 3.60 17.31
N SER A 290 -17.91 3.20 16.05
CA SER A 290 -19.06 2.41 15.68
C SER A 290 -18.83 1.49 14.48
N LEU A 291 -19.63 0.44 14.43
CA LEU A 291 -19.74 -0.54 13.38
C LEU A 291 -21.19 -0.60 12.91
N LEU A 292 -21.42 -0.53 11.59
CA LEU A 292 -22.74 -0.70 11.00
C LEU A 292 -22.68 -1.82 9.98
N VAL A 293 -23.57 -2.79 10.11
CA VAL A 293 -23.77 -3.86 9.12
C VAL A 293 -25.11 -3.65 8.44
N PHE A 294 -25.12 -3.59 7.13
CA PHE A 294 -26.32 -3.31 6.35
C PHE A 294 -26.76 -4.55 5.60
N ASN A 295 -28.06 -4.78 5.60
CA ASN A 295 -28.79 -5.84 4.93
C ASN A 295 -28.27 -7.25 5.28
N ASP A 296 -29.18 -8.09 5.71
CA ASP A 296 -28.86 -9.45 6.15
C ASP A 296 -27.71 -9.50 7.17
N ALA A 297 -27.74 -8.54 8.12
CA ALA A 297 -26.74 -8.47 9.19
C ALA A 297 -26.79 -9.74 10.03
N PHE A 298 -25.64 -10.38 10.19
CA PHE A 298 -25.51 -11.63 10.92
C PHE A 298 -24.30 -11.59 11.84
N LEU A 299 -24.51 -11.84 13.13
CA LEU A 299 -23.48 -11.97 14.14
C LEU A 299 -23.44 -13.42 14.62
N VAL A 300 -22.26 -14.01 14.66
CA VAL A 300 -21.99 -15.35 15.16
C VAL A 300 -20.91 -15.30 16.20
N SER A 301 -21.14 -15.92 17.35
CA SER A 301 -20.15 -16.15 18.40
C SER A 301 -20.04 -17.66 18.64
N LYS A 302 -18.84 -18.22 18.56
CA LYS A 302 -18.65 -19.64 18.88
C LYS A 302 -18.70 -19.82 20.39
N ASP A 303 -19.48 -20.78 20.84
CA ASP A 303 -19.43 -21.23 22.23
C ASP A 303 -18.07 -21.91 22.51
N THR A 304 -17.26 -21.31 23.37
CA THR A 304 -15.90 -21.81 23.67
C THR A 304 -15.90 -23.01 24.60
N LEU A 305 -17.03 -23.27 25.26
CA LEU A 305 -17.22 -24.34 26.25
C LEU A 305 -18.08 -25.50 25.73
N GLY A 306 -18.56 -25.39 24.50
CA GLY A 306 -19.39 -26.39 23.84
C GLY A 306 -19.25 -26.36 22.33
N ASP A 307 -20.08 -27.11 21.61
CA ASP A 307 -20.09 -27.23 20.16
C ASP A 307 -21.03 -26.25 19.46
N GLY A 308 -21.66 -25.37 20.25
CA GLY A 308 -22.70 -24.45 19.78
C GLY A 308 -22.18 -23.16 19.17
N TYR A 309 -23.13 -22.42 18.59
CA TYR A 309 -22.90 -21.06 18.09
C TYR A 309 -24.05 -20.17 18.51
N SER A 310 -23.78 -19.16 19.30
CA SER A 310 -24.72 -18.08 19.52
C SER A 310 -24.82 -17.27 18.22
N GLN A 311 -26.03 -16.98 17.80
CA GLN A 311 -26.32 -16.40 16.49
C GLN A 311 -27.35 -15.30 16.65
N THR A 312 -27.12 -14.17 16.03
CA THR A 312 -28.10 -13.08 15.98
C THR A 312 -28.13 -12.50 14.59
N LYS A 313 -29.32 -12.31 14.04
CA LYS A 313 -29.47 -11.70 12.73
C LYS A 313 -30.60 -10.66 12.71
N GLY A 314 -30.55 -9.78 11.74
CA GLY A 314 -31.58 -8.78 11.43
C GLY A 314 -31.30 -8.06 10.13
N GLN A 315 -32.09 -7.04 9.83
CA GLN A 315 -31.84 -6.25 8.63
C GLN A 315 -30.59 -5.37 8.77
N ARG A 316 -30.33 -4.83 9.98
CA ARG A 316 -29.16 -4.02 10.32
C ARG A 316 -28.61 -4.42 11.66
N LEU A 317 -27.29 -4.24 11.82
CA LEU A 317 -26.61 -4.29 13.11
C LEU A 317 -25.88 -2.97 13.31
N ILE A 318 -25.97 -2.40 14.51
CA ILE A 318 -25.21 -1.26 14.97
C ILE A 318 -24.44 -1.69 16.21
N GLY A 319 -23.12 -1.67 16.15
CA GLY A 319 -22.24 -1.90 17.30
C GLY A 319 -21.60 -0.58 17.72
N LEU A 320 -21.61 -0.29 19.01
CA LEU A 320 -20.97 0.89 19.59
C LEU A 320 -19.75 0.49 20.39
N PHE A 321 -18.66 1.23 20.21
CA PHE A 321 -17.37 0.94 20.83
C PHE A 321 -16.99 2.06 21.81
N LYS A 322 -16.33 1.68 22.88
CA LYS A 322 -15.66 2.57 23.82
C LYS A 322 -14.29 1.98 24.12
N ASP A 323 -13.23 2.78 23.97
CA ASP A 323 -11.84 2.32 24.12
C ASP A 323 -11.52 1.07 23.27
N ASN A 324 -12.01 1.06 22.01
CA ASN A 324 -11.95 -0.06 21.07
C ASN A 324 -12.63 -1.37 21.52
N LYS A 325 -13.47 -1.31 22.58
CA LYS A 325 -14.26 -2.45 23.06
C LYS A 325 -15.72 -2.27 22.72
N LEU A 326 -16.33 -3.30 22.15
CA LEU A 326 -17.76 -3.34 21.86
C LEU A 326 -18.54 -3.37 23.19
N TYR A 327 -19.41 -2.40 23.40
CA TYR A 327 -20.21 -2.30 24.65
C TYR A 327 -21.71 -2.36 24.41
N ASN A 328 -22.19 -2.06 23.19
CA ASN A 328 -23.61 -2.14 22.86
C ASN A 328 -23.81 -2.62 21.44
N VAL A 329 -24.80 -3.47 21.23
CA VAL A 329 -25.21 -3.96 19.89
C VAL A 329 -26.71 -3.84 19.75
N ASP A 330 -27.15 -3.16 18.70
CA ASP A 330 -28.54 -3.08 18.28
C ASP A 330 -28.75 -3.90 17.01
N ILE A 331 -29.65 -4.85 17.04
CA ILE A 331 -30.15 -5.59 15.88
C ILE A 331 -31.51 -5.02 15.52
N ILE A 332 -31.64 -4.48 14.33
CA ILE A 332 -32.80 -3.70 13.93
C ILE A 332 -33.54 -4.44 12.81
N LYS A 333 -34.86 -4.62 13.05
CA LYS A 333 -35.85 -5.15 12.13
C LYS A 333 -35.68 -6.63 11.79
N ASN A 334 -36.76 -7.40 12.07
CA ASN A 334 -36.80 -8.85 11.89
C ASN A 334 -35.66 -9.56 12.62
N ALA A 335 -35.46 -9.20 13.88
CA ALA A 335 -34.41 -9.77 14.71
C ALA A 335 -34.71 -11.20 15.10
N GLU A 336 -33.74 -12.10 14.91
CA GLU A 336 -33.81 -13.50 15.40
C GLU A 336 -32.53 -13.82 16.16
N VAL A 337 -32.63 -14.59 17.22
CA VAL A 337 -31.50 -15.01 18.04
C VAL A 337 -31.56 -16.49 18.39
N ILE A 338 -30.39 -17.11 18.45
CA ILE A 338 -30.11 -18.34 19.19
C ILE A 338 -28.97 -18.00 20.13
N TYR A 339 -29.20 -18.19 21.45
CA TYR A 339 -28.22 -17.85 22.47
C TYR A 339 -28.05 -18.97 23.45
N PHE A 340 -26.83 -19.46 23.63
CA PHE A 340 -26.43 -20.47 24.59
C PHE A 340 -26.22 -19.80 25.95
N MET A 341 -27.19 -19.96 26.86
CA MET A 341 -27.21 -19.30 28.16
C MET A 341 -26.40 -20.09 29.17
N ARG A 342 -25.47 -19.43 29.84
CA ARG A 342 -24.61 -20.04 30.86
C ARG A 342 -24.78 -19.31 32.20
N ASN A 343 -24.59 -20.03 33.30
CA ASN A 343 -24.55 -19.45 34.66
C ASN A 343 -23.11 -18.98 34.98
N ASP A 344 -22.92 -18.43 36.18
CA ASP A 344 -21.62 -17.92 36.65
C ASP A 344 -20.56 -19.03 36.81
N GLU A 345 -20.96 -20.30 36.87
CA GLU A 345 -20.12 -21.49 36.91
C GLU A 345 -19.83 -22.03 35.50
N ASN A 346 -20.27 -21.30 34.46
CA ASN A 346 -20.12 -21.66 33.04
C ASN A 346 -20.93 -22.92 32.61
N GLU A 347 -21.87 -23.37 33.39
CA GLU A 347 -22.75 -24.46 33.01
C GLU A 347 -23.83 -23.97 32.04
N LEU A 348 -24.14 -24.75 31.03
CA LEU A 348 -25.20 -24.44 30.06
C LEU A 348 -26.58 -24.67 30.73
N ILE A 349 -27.28 -23.56 30.99
CA ILE A 349 -28.60 -23.56 31.63
C ILE A 349 -29.76 -23.63 30.64
N GLY A 350 -29.52 -23.37 29.39
CA GLY A 350 -30.54 -23.45 28.34
C GLY A 350 -30.13 -22.76 27.05
N ILE A 351 -30.89 -22.96 25.99
CA ILE A 351 -30.72 -22.33 24.69
C ILE A 351 -31.96 -21.48 24.41
N ASN A 352 -31.79 -20.17 24.37
CA ASN A 352 -32.84 -19.24 23.98
C ASN A 352 -32.93 -19.19 22.45
N LYS A 353 -34.12 -19.35 21.91
CA LYS A 353 -34.44 -19.13 20.51
C LYS A 353 -35.61 -18.19 20.40
N SER A 354 -35.38 -16.95 20.01
CA SER A 354 -36.38 -15.90 20.00
C SER A 354 -36.37 -15.08 18.72
N LYS A 355 -37.51 -14.45 18.44
CA LYS A 355 -37.72 -13.47 17.37
C LYS A 355 -38.35 -12.21 17.96
N SER A 356 -37.99 -11.06 17.39
CA SER A 356 -38.60 -9.79 17.78
C SER A 356 -38.45 -8.74 16.66
N GLY A 357 -39.08 -7.61 16.83
CA GLY A 357 -38.88 -6.47 15.95
C GLY A 357 -37.45 -5.97 15.98
N SER A 358 -36.83 -5.89 17.15
CA SER A 358 -35.43 -5.49 17.35
C SER A 358 -34.90 -6.13 18.66
N ILE A 359 -33.57 -6.23 18.75
CA ILE A 359 -32.84 -6.71 19.93
C ILE A 359 -31.73 -5.69 20.26
N ASN A 360 -31.65 -5.30 21.53
CA ASN A 360 -30.53 -4.58 22.10
C ASN A 360 -29.75 -5.48 23.03
N MET A 361 -28.44 -5.51 22.93
CA MET A 361 -27.52 -6.27 23.78
C MET A 361 -26.49 -5.33 24.40
N GLN A 362 -26.32 -5.40 25.70
CA GLN A 362 -25.23 -4.74 26.42
C GLN A 362 -24.12 -5.75 26.66
N ILE A 363 -22.90 -5.33 26.44
CA ILE A 363 -21.70 -6.16 26.48
C ILE A 363 -20.70 -5.54 27.46
N GLU A 364 -20.25 -6.33 28.42
CA GLU A 364 -19.15 -6.00 29.32
C GLU A 364 -18.14 -7.13 29.31
N ASN A 365 -16.86 -6.79 29.24
CA ASN A 365 -15.74 -7.75 29.18
C ASN A 365 -15.88 -8.86 28.11
N ASN A 366 -16.48 -8.52 26.95
CA ASN A 366 -16.81 -9.40 25.82
C ASN A 366 -17.94 -10.43 26.13
N GLU A 367 -18.68 -10.24 27.21
CA GLU A 367 -19.82 -11.07 27.57
C GLU A 367 -21.12 -10.26 27.48
N ILE A 368 -22.21 -10.89 27.05
CA ILE A 368 -23.52 -10.26 27.01
C ILE A 368 -24.09 -10.25 28.44
N VAL A 369 -24.20 -9.05 29.02
CA VAL A 369 -24.73 -8.87 30.37
C VAL A 369 -26.25 -8.60 30.41
N GLU A 370 -26.78 -8.03 29.35
CA GLU A 370 -28.23 -7.76 29.22
C GLU A 370 -28.68 -7.93 27.77
N THR A 371 -29.83 -8.53 27.56
CA THR A 371 -30.52 -8.62 26.27
C THR A 371 -31.97 -8.14 26.41
N ARG A 372 -32.32 -7.14 25.61
CA ARG A 372 -33.69 -6.58 25.54
C ARG A 372 -34.30 -6.90 24.18
N PHE A 373 -35.42 -7.61 24.21
CA PHE A 373 -36.25 -7.88 23.05
C PHE A 373 -37.31 -6.79 22.92
N ILE A 374 -37.47 -6.22 21.74
CA ILE A 374 -38.29 -5.04 21.50
C ILE A 374 -39.30 -5.36 20.39
N ASN A 375 -40.56 -5.19 20.66
CA ASN A 375 -41.72 -5.41 19.79
C ASN A 375 -41.88 -6.85 19.28
N GLN A 376 -43.12 -7.36 19.37
CA GLN A 376 -43.56 -8.66 18.85
C GLN A 376 -42.60 -9.81 19.24
N VAL A 377 -42.35 -9.90 20.53
CA VAL A 377 -41.45 -10.94 21.08
C VAL A 377 -42.15 -12.29 21.04
N ASP A 378 -41.52 -13.28 20.42
CA ASP A 378 -41.92 -14.66 20.37
C ASP A 378 -40.68 -15.55 20.51
N GLY A 379 -40.70 -16.49 21.45
CA GLY A 379 -39.53 -17.35 21.65
C GLY A 379 -39.65 -18.26 22.86
N ASP A 380 -38.77 -19.24 22.87
CA ASP A 380 -38.70 -20.29 23.88
C ASP A 380 -37.28 -20.47 24.41
N ILE A 381 -37.16 -20.97 25.62
CA ILE A 381 -35.92 -21.46 26.22
C ILE A 381 -35.98 -22.98 26.26
N TYR A 382 -35.02 -23.63 25.61
CA TYR A 382 -34.95 -25.09 25.55
C TYR A 382 -33.83 -25.60 26.45
N PRO A 383 -34.07 -26.68 27.22
CA PRO A 383 -32.99 -27.52 27.72
C PRO A 383 -32.15 -28.05 26.52
N GLU A 384 -30.85 -28.18 26.65
CA GLU A 384 -29.97 -28.62 25.57
C GLU A 384 -30.44 -29.92 24.90
N SER A 385 -30.83 -30.91 25.71
CA SER A 385 -31.33 -32.21 25.28
C SER A 385 -32.60 -32.17 24.44
N GLN A 386 -33.40 -31.09 24.58
CA GLN A 386 -34.65 -30.90 23.87
C GLN A 386 -34.58 -29.92 22.70
N PHE A 387 -33.40 -29.28 22.48
CA PHE A 387 -33.25 -28.34 21.40
C PHE A 387 -33.08 -29.09 20.06
N PRO A 388 -34.02 -28.93 19.09
CA PRO A 388 -33.98 -29.68 17.87
C PRO A 388 -32.74 -29.41 17.06
N GLU A 389 -32.11 -30.45 16.51
CA GLU A 389 -30.87 -30.33 15.71
C GLU A 389 -31.02 -29.43 14.50
N ASN A 390 -32.17 -29.52 13.81
CA ASN A 390 -32.48 -28.65 12.65
C ASN A 390 -32.78 -27.20 13.05
N ALA A 391 -32.93 -26.89 14.30
CA ALA A 391 -33.17 -25.55 14.83
C ALA A 391 -31.91 -24.86 15.34
N ARG A 392 -30.76 -25.56 15.39
CA ARG A 392 -29.48 -25.06 15.92
C ARG A 392 -28.82 -23.99 15.05
N LYS A 393 -29.31 -23.80 13.84
CA LYS A 393 -28.76 -22.79 12.89
C LYS A 393 -29.88 -21.91 12.34
N LEU A 394 -29.72 -20.61 12.44
CA LEU A 394 -30.59 -19.65 11.77
C LEU A 394 -30.38 -19.70 10.27
N ARG A 395 -31.41 -19.40 9.51
CA ARG A 395 -31.30 -19.33 8.04
C ARG A 395 -30.26 -18.28 7.62
N GLY A 396 -29.27 -18.69 6.84
CA GLY A 396 -28.15 -17.85 6.41
C GLY A 396 -26.89 -17.99 7.28
N PHE A 397 -26.88 -18.88 8.27
CA PHE A 397 -25.72 -19.18 9.08
C PHE A 397 -24.56 -19.71 8.22
N VAL A 398 -23.40 -19.05 8.30
CA VAL A 398 -22.13 -19.52 7.74
C VAL A 398 -21.01 -19.13 8.70
N TRP A 399 -20.20 -20.10 9.11
CA TRP A 399 -19.00 -19.87 9.89
C TRP A 399 -17.78 -19.90 8.97
N ARG A 400 -16.98 -18.82 8.93
CA ARG A 400 -15.90 -18.56 7.96
C ARG A 400 -14.54 -18.39 8.63
N GLU A 401 -14.31 -19.00 9.78
CA GLU A 401 -13.06 -18.88 10.56
C GLU A 401 -11.81 -19.34 9.77
N ASP A 402 -11.96 -20.26 8.82
CA ASP A 402 -10.92 -20.73 7.91
C ASP A 402 -10.43 -19.65 6.94
N GLU A 403 -11.26 -18.63 6.67
CA GLU A 403 -10.92 -17.49 5.84
C GLU A 403 -10.28 -16.33 6.64
N ARG A 404 -10.30 -16.38 7.97
CA ARG A 404 -9.83 -15.31 8.85
C ARG A 404 -8.31 -15.15 8.76
N PRO A 405 -7.80 -13.94 8.41
CA PRO A 405 -6.39 -13.63 8.57
C PRO A 405 -6.02 -13.62 10.07
N LYS A 406 -5.03 -14.41 10.46
CA LYS A 406 -4.52 -14.51 11.84
C LYS A 406 -3.10 -13.94 11.96
N SER A 407 -2.47 -13.69 10.82
CA SER A 407 -1.15 -13.07 10.73
C SER A 407 -1.06 -12.20 9.47
N VAL A 408 0.02 -11.45 9.34
CA VAL A 408 0.29 -10.65 8.14
C VAL A 408 0.50 -11.55 6.91
N GLU A 409 1.09 -12.72 7.09
CA GLU A 409 1.35 -13.71 6.03
C GLU A 409 0.04 -14.24 5.45
N ASP A 410 -1.00 -14.41 6.27
CA ASP A 410 -2.32 -14.89 5.83
C ASP A 410 -3.00 -13.92 4.85
N LEU A 411 -2.61 -12.66 4.86
CA LEU A 411 -3.12 -11.67 3.90
C LEU A 411 -2.84 -12.10 2.45
N PHE A 412 -1.69 -12.74 2.21
CA PHE A 412 -1.20 -13.14 0.89
C PHE A 412 -1.58 -14.57 0.48
N LYS A 413 -2.27 -15.31 1.34
CA LYS A 413 -2.56 -16.74 1.15
C LYS A 413 -3.35 -17.05 -0.15
N ASP A 414 -4.21 -16.13 -0.58
CA ASP A 414 -5.03 -16.29 -1.79
C ASP A 414 -4.39 -15.68 -3.04
N ASP A 415 -3.15 -15.18 -2.93
CA ASP A 415 -2.45 -14.55 -4.05
C ASP A 415 -1.88 -15.60 -5.01
N PRO A 416 -1.84 -15.29 -6.31
CA PRO A 416 -1.11 -16.11 -7.26
C PRO A 416 0.40 -16.06 -6.97
N PRO A 417 1.17 -17.04 -7.48
CA PRO A 417 2.63 -16.97 -7.44
C PRO A 417 3.12 -15.62 -7.98
N LEU A 418 4.07 -15.01 -7.27
CA LEU A 418 4.62 -13.73 -7.68
C LEU A 418 5.62 -13.92 -8.81
N GLU A 419 5.34 -13.30 -9.95
CA GLU A 419 6.27 -13.18 -11.07
C GLU A 419 6.84 -11.76 -11.12
N LEU A 420 8.13 -11.62 -10.86
CA LEU A 420 8.82 -10.35 -10.98
C LEU A 420 8.99 -9.97 -12.43
N THR A 421 8.88 -8.68 -12.72
CA THR A 421 9.10 -8.14 -14.06
C THR A 421 10.58 -8.17 -14.40
N VAL A 422 10.94 -8.69 -15.56
CA VAL A 422 12.33 -8.65 -16.04
C VAL A 422 12.71 -7.20 -16.36
N ILE A 423 13.70 -6.68 -15.64
CA ILE A 423 14.23 -5.33 -15.83
C ILE A 423 15.49 -5.43 -16.66
N LYS A 424 15.43 -4.96 -17.93
CA LYS A 424 16.60 -4.96 -18.80
C LYS A 424 17.70 -4.06 -18.22
N GLY A 425 18.89 -4.58 -18.08
CA GLY A 425 20.06 -3.82 -17.64
C GLY A 425 20.29 -3.85 -16.12
N LEU A 426 19.63 -4.73 -15.37
CA LEU A 426 19.97 -5.04 -13.97
C LEU A 426 21.16 -6.00 -13.84
N ASP A 427 21.47 -6.76 -14.89
CA ASP A 427 22.56 -7.75 -14.94
C ASP A 427 23.94 -7.08 -15.05
#